data_f49f197b376d57af81fddfcf579058ce
#
_entry.id   f49f197b376d57af81fddfcf579058ce
#
_cell.length_a   1.000
_cell.length_b   1.000
_cell.length_c   1.000
_cell.angle_alpha   90.00
_cell.angle_beta   90.00
_cell.angle_gamma   90.00
#
_symmetry.space_group_name_H-M   'P 1'
#
loop_
_entity.id
_entity.type
_entity.pdbx_description
1 polymer ?
#
loop_
_entity_poly.entity_id
_entity_poly.type
_entity_poly.pdbx_seq_one_letter_code
_entity_poly.pdbx_strand_id
1 'polypeptide(L)'
;MIEIKNISKSFKDKQVLFNISGKFEKGRTNLIIGASGTGKSVLLKCLVGLLEPDVGSVLFDGRDFSRANKKLTTEIRREIGMLFQGSALFDSKNVEENVKFPLDILTETPEKEKLEKVNHCLELVGLNEVNQKMPSELSGGMKKRVGIARAIVNDSKYLFCDEPNSGLDPLTAIKIDDLILELTQKLNTTTIVVTHDMNSVVEIGEYIMFLHEGKKLWEGNNKNILKTNVKELNEFVFSNKLMKKIK
;
A
#
# COMPACT_ATOMS: atom_id res chain seq x y z
N MET A 1 9.35 8.18 6.68
CA MET A 1 10.03 8.08 5.37
C MET A 1 10.60 6.67 5.19
N ILE A 2 10.46 6.09 3.99
CA ILE A 2 11.06 4.79 3.66
C ILE A 2 12.08 5.00 2.55
N GLU A 3 13.26 4.42 2.70
CA GLU A 3 14.32 4.45 1.70
C GLU A 3 14.69 3.02 1.31
N ILE A 4 14.84 2.75 0.02
CA ILE A 4 15.34 1.48 -0.49
C ILE A 4 16.66 1.70 -1.23
N LYS A 5 17.62 0.82 -0.99
CA LYS A 5 18.96 0.90 -1.56
C LYS A 5 19.32 -0.42 -2.23
N ASN A 6 19.46 -0.38 -3.55
CA ASN A 6 20.01 -1.46 -4.39
C ASN A 6 19.28 -2.81 -4.20
N ILE A 7 17.96 -2.79 -4.02
CA ILE A 7 17.17 -4.00 -3.80
C ILE A 7 17.22 -4.89 -5.03
N SER A 8 17.71 -6.10 -4.83
CA SER A 8 17.67 -7.18 -5.82
C SER A 8 17.07 -8.43 -5.21
N LYS A 9 16.29 -9.18 -6.01
CA LYS A 9 15.65 -10.42 -5.57
C LYS A 9 15.55 -11.42 -6.71
N SER A 10 15.94 -12.65 -6.41
CA SER A 10 15.85 -13.81 -7.31
C SER A 10 15.03 -14.91 -6.68
N PHE A 11 14.42 -15.75 -7.51
CA PHE A 11 13.77 -17.01 -7.11
C PHE A 11 14.34 -18.13 -7.99
N LYS A 12 15.03 -19.09 -7.38
CA LYS A 12 15.77 -20.12 -8.09
C LYS A 12 16.71 -19.46 -9.11
N ASP A 13 16.54 -19.76 -10.40
CA ASP A 13 17.39 -19.26 -11.47
C ASP A 13 16.87 -17.97 -12.14
N LYS A 14 15.75 -17.39 -11.64
CA LYS A 14 15.15 -16.19 -12.22
C LYS A 14 15.30 -14.99 -11.31
N GLN A 15 16.07 -14.00 -11.73
CA GLN A 15 16.09 -12.69 -11.08
C GLN A 15 14.80 -11.90 -11.44
N VAL A 16 14.16 -11.30 -10.44
CA VAL A 16 12.89 -10.59 -10.56
C VAL A 16 13.04 -9.10 -10.27
N LEU A 17 13.95 -8.71 -9.36
CA LEU A 17 14.27 -7.32 -9.07
C LEU A 17 15.74 -7.07 -9.29
N PHE A 18 16.06 -5.96 -9.96
CA PHE A 18 17.40 -5.60 -10.38
C PHE A 18 17.78 -4.22 -9.83
N ASN A 19 18.52 -4.17 -8.72
CA ASN A 19 19.15 -2.96 -8.19
C ASN A 19 18.20 -1.76 -8.05
N ILE A 20 17.05 -1.95 -7.42
CA ILE A 20 16.03 -0.90 -7.27
C ILE A 20 16.39 -0.03 -6.06
N SER A 21 16.48 1.28 -6.31
CA SER A 21 16.67 2.30 -5.27
C SER A 21 15.62 3.39 -5.39
N GLY A 22 15.17 3.93 -4.25
CA GLY A 22 14.16 4.99 -4.22
C GLY A 22 13.88 5.48 -2.82
N LYS A 23 13.08 6.55 -2.73
CA LYS A 23 12.76 7.22 -1.48
C LYS A 23 11.27 7.55 -1.46
N PHE A 24 10.58 7.12 -0.44
CA PHE A 24 9.16 7.33 -0.25
C PHE A 24 8.96 8.30 0.92
N GLU A 25 8.39 9.46 0.62
CA GLU A 25 8.28 10.54 1.58
C GLU A 25 7.06 10.39 2.49
N LYS A 26 7.17 10.94 3.69
CA LYS A 26 6.11 11.00 4.69
C LYS A 26 5.06 12.05 4.28
N GLY A 27 3.80 11.79 4.63
CA GLY A 27 2.67 12.67 4.31
C GLY A 27 2.31 12.70 2.84
N ARG A 28 2.82 11.74 2.05
CA ARG A 28 2.56 11.62 0.61
C ARG A 28 2.11 10.22 0.22
N THR A 29 1.32 10.17 -0.85
CA THR A 29 1.01 8.94 -1.57
C THR A 29 2.13 8.65 -2.56
N ASN A 30 2.83 7.55 -2.31
CA ASN A 30 3.94 7.08 -3.14
C ASN A 30 3.48 5.86 -3.92
N LEU A 31 3.45 5.92 -5.24
CA LEU A 31 2.97 4.85 -6.09
C LEU A 31 4.11 4.03 -6.67
N ILE A 32 3.96 2.71 -6.67
CA ILE A 32 4.79 1.77 -7.44
C ILE A 32 3.92 1.21 -8.55
N ILE A 33 4.21 1.59 -9.80
CA ILE A 33 3.40 1.25 -10.96
C ILE A 33 4.17 0.39 -11.97
N GLY A 34 3.44 -0.25 -12.87
CA GLY A 34 3.97 -1.06 -13.96
C GLY A 34 3.01 -2.17 -14.37
N ALA A 35 3.28 -2.83 -15.48
CA ALA A 35 2.48 -3.93 -15.98
C ALA A 35 2.44 -5.13 -15.01
N SER A 36 1.53 -6.08 -15.23
CA SER A 36 1.51 -7.33 -14.46
C SER A 36 2.84 -8.10 -14.65
N GLY A 37 3.36 -8.68 -13.57
CA GLY A 37 4.60 -9.45 -13.59
C GLY A 37 5.91 -8.64 -13.59
N THR A 38 5.88 -7.31 -13.50
CA THR A 38 7.11 -6.47 -13.47
C THR A 38 7.84 -6.44 -12.11
N GLY A 39 7.36 -7.18 -11.09
CA GLY A 39 8.03 -7.29 -9.80
C GLY A 39 7.45 -6.40 -8.69
N LYS A 40 6.38 -5.63 -8.94
CA LYS A 40 5.76 -4.71 -7.95
C LYS A 40 5.43 -5.38 -6.61
N SER A 41 4.67 -6.48 -6.64
CA SER A 41 4.29 -7.21 -5.41
C SER A 41 5.49 -7.89 -4.75
N VAL A 42 6.52 -8.26 -5.50
CA VAL A 42 7.78 -8.77 -4.92
C VAL A 42 8.50 -7.66 -4.19
N LEU A 43 8.62 -6.48 -4.79
CA LEU A 43 9.21 -5.31 -4.13
C LEU A 43 8.41 -4.95 -2.87
N LEU A 44 7.08 -4.88 -2.96
CA LEU A 44 6.22 -4.60 -1.81
C LEU A 44 6.46 -5.60 -0.67
N LYS A 45 6.54 -6.90 -0.98
CA LYS A 45 6.83 -7.94 0.03
C LYS A 45 8.21 -7.79 0.65
N CYS A 46 9.22 -7.32 -0.11
CA CYS A 46 10.51 -6.98 0.45
C CYS A 46 10.43 -5.78 1.40
N LEU A 47 9.65 -4.76 1.04
CA LEU A 47 9.47 -3.56 1.86
C LEU A 47 8.85 -3.90 3.22
N VAL A 48 7.80 -4.73 3.25
CA VAL A 48 7.10 -5.09 4.50
C VAL A 48 7.77 -6.26 5.25
N GLY A 49 8.88 -6.79 4.74
CA GLY A 49 9.64 -7.88 5.37
C GLY A 49 8.95 -9.25 5.31
N LEU A 50 8.06 -9.47 4.33
CA LEU A 50 7.52 -10.79 3.99
C LEU A 50 8.46 -11.60 3.10
N LEU A 51 9.36 -10.91 2.39
CA LEU A 51 10.46 -11.49 1.64
C LEU A 51 11.75 -10.74 2.01
N GLU A 52 12.83 -11.47 2.19
CA GLU A 52 14.14 -10.88 2.35
C GLU A 52 14.76 -10.60 0.98
N PRO A 53 15.24 -9.38 0.69
CA PRO A 53 16.00 -9.10 -0.53
C PRO A 53 17.33 -9.87 -0.50
N ASP A 54 17.80 -10.31 -1.67
CA ASP A 54 19.11 -11.00 -1.76
C ASP A 54 20.26 -9.99 -1.63
N VAL A 55 20.04 -8.76 -2.12
CA VAL A 55 20.99 -7.65 -2.03
C VAL A 55 20.21 -6.39 -1.72
N GLY A 56 20.87 -5.46 -1.04
CA GLY A 56 20.33 -4.14 -0.73
C GLY A 56 19.75 -4.02 0.68
N SER A 57 19.09 -2.91 0.95
CA SER A 57 18.51 -2.64 2.25
C SER A 57 17.24 -1.78 2.16
N VAL A 58 16.37 -1.97 3.15
CA VAL A 58 15.16 -1.17 3.38
C VAL A 58 15.34 -0.42 4.70
N LEU A 59 15.21 0.90 4.66
CA LEU A 59 15.34 1.75 5.83
C LEU A 59 14.00 2.44 6.14
N PHE A 60 13.58 2.36 7.41
CA PHE A 60 12.41 3.05 7.95
C PHE A 60 12.87 4.17 8.89
N ASP A 61 12.74 5.42 8.48
CA ASP A 61 13.27 6.60 9.19
C ASP A 61 14.75 6.42 9.59
N GLY A 62 15.57 5.91 8.65
CA GLY A 62 16.99 5.63 8.86
C GLY A 62 17.31 4.31 9.58
N ARG A 63 16.32 3.61 10.13
CA ARG A 63 16.49 2.29 10.78
C ARG A 63 16.57 1.19 9.72
N ASP A 64 17.69 0.49 9.64
CA ASP A 64 17.89 -0.60 8.66
C ASP A 64 17.08 -1.84 9.05
N PHE A 65 15.98 -2.06 8.33
CA PHE A 65 15.08 -3.19 8.54
C PHE A 65 15.66 -4.51 8.04
N SER A 66 16.49 -4.46 6.98
CA SER A 66 17.07 -5.65 6.36
C SER A 66 18.14 -6.31 7.24
N ARG A 67 18.76 -5.53 8.14
CA ARG A 67 19.78 -6.00 9.08
C ARG A 67 19.32 -5.90 10.53
N ALA A 68 18.02 -5.69 10.74
CA ALA A 68 17.45 -5.49 12.06
C ALA A 68 17.53 -6.77 12.91
N ASN A 69 17.86 -6.60 14.18
CA ASN A 69 17.67 -7.67 15.16
C ASN A 69 16.16 -7.88 15.43
N LYS A 70 15.81 -8.95 16.11
CA LYS A 70 14.42 -9.31 16.39
C LYS A 70 13.62 -8.19 17.07
N LYS A 71 14.24 -7.42 17.97
CA LYS A 71 13.59 -6.31 18.67
C LYS A 71 13.22 -5.19 17.70
N LEU A 72 14.18 -4.69 16.93
CA LEU A 72 13.95 -3.63 15.93
C LEU A 72 12.98 -4.07 14.82
N THR A 73 13.07 -5.32 14.36
CA THR A 73 12.11 -5.89 13.40
C THR A 73 10.69 -5.84 13.95
N THR A 74 10.48 -6.22 15.20
CA THR A 74 9.17 -6.18 15.85
C THR A 74 8.66 -4.75 16.00
N GLU A 75 9.52 -3.82 16.40
CA GLU A 75 9.17 -2.38 16.53
C GLU A 75 8.71 -1.82 15.18
N ILE A 76 9.47 -2.04 14.10
CA ILE A 76 9.11 -1.53 12.77
C ILE A 76 7.81 -2.19 12.28
N ARG A 77 7.63 -3.50 12.46
CA ARG A 77 6.40 -4.20 12.06
C ARG A 77 5.14 -3.67 12.74
N ARG A 78 5.25 -3.22 13.99
CA ARG A 78 4.13 -2.59 14.72
C ARG A 78 3.71 -1.24 14.11
N GLU A 79 4.63 -0.58 13.41
CA GLU A 79 4.40 0.70 12.74
C GLU A 79 3.87 0.54 11.31
N ILE A 80 3.81 -0.70 10.79
CA ILE A 80 3.35 -1.01 9.42
C ILE A 80 1.89 -1.43 9.45
N GLY A 81 1.07 -0.73 8.67
CA GLY A 81 -0.28 -1.16 8.29
C GLY A 81 -0.30 -1.65 6.85
N MET A 82 -1.07 -2.70 6.57
CA MET A 82 -1.14 -3.26 5.21
C MET A 82 -2.56 -3.59 4.80
N LEU A 83 -2.97 -3.04 3.64
CA LEU A 83 -4.13 -3.46 2.88
C LEU A 83 -3.69 -4.42 1.78
N PHE A 84 -4.10 -5.67 1.87
CA PHE A 84 -3.87 -6.69 0.84
C PHE A 84 -4.87 -6.57 -0.31
N GLN A 85 -4.51 -7.05 -1.48
CA GLN A 85 -5.33 -7.00 -2.71
C GLN A 85 -6.77 -7.48 -2.50
N GLY A 86 -6.99 -8.60 -1.82
CA GLY A 86 -8.30 -9.15 -1.50
C GLY A 86 -8.91 -8.65 -0.18
N SER A 87 -8.36 -7.56 0.42
CA SER A 87 -8.65 -7.09 1.80
C SER A 87 -8.23 -8.11 2.88
N ALA A 88 -8.16 -9.38 2.59
CA ALA A 88 -7.76 -10.48 3.48
C ALA A 88 -8.45 -10.41 4.86
N LEU A 89 -9.75 -10.13 4.87
CA LEU A 89 -10.55 -10.18 6.09
C LEU A 89 -10.72 -11.64 6.54
N PHE A 90 -10.77 -11.85 7.84
CA PHE A 90 -11.09 -13.14 8.41
C PHE A 90 -12.60 -13.38 8.29
N ASP A 91 -13.02 -14.34 7.49
CA ASP A 91 -14.44 -14.65 7.25
C ASP A 91 -15.17 -15.14 8.51
N SER A 92 -14.44 -15.67 9.48
CA SER A 92 -14.96 -16.12 10.77
C SER A 92 -15.10 -15.03 11.83
N LYS A 93 -14.73 -13.80 11.50
CA LYS A 93 -14.74 -12.63 12.39
C LYS A 93 -15.62 -11.54 11.83
N ASN A 94 -16.36 -10.84 12.70
CA ASN A 94 -17.12 -9.65 12.33
C ASN A 94 -16.18 -8.47 12.01
N VAL A 95 -16.73 -7.34 11.61
CA VAL A 95 -15.97 -6.11 11.24
C VAL A 95 -15.13 -5.62 12.43
N GLU A 96 -15.73 -5.52 13.62
CA GLU A 96 -15.04 -5.07 14.82
C GLU A 96 -13.85 -5.95 15.16
N GLU A 97 -14.03 -7.26 15.18
CA GLU A 97 -12.96 -8.22 15.44
C GLU A 97 -11.87 -8.20 14.36
N ASN A 98 -12.23 -7.99 13.08
CA ASN A 98 -11.27 -7.83 12.00
C ASN A 98 -10.40 -6.59 12.21
N VAL A 99 -11.00 -5.45 12.53
CA VAL A 99 -10.27 -4.19 12.75
C VAL A 99 -9.47 -4.25 14.05
N LYS A 100 -10.00 -4.84 15.10
CA LYS A 100 -9.35 -4.99 16.41
C LYS A 100 -8.14 -5.93 16.39
N PHE A 101 -8.11 -6.89 15.47
CA PHE A 101 -7.12 -7.98 15.44
C PHE A 101 -5.64 -7.53 15.60
N PRO A 102 -5.15 -6.48 14.94
CA PRO A 102 -3.78 -6.01 15.18
C PRO A 102 -3.54 -5.55 16.62
N LEU A 103 -4.52 -4.90 17.25
CA LEU A 103 -4.40 -4.46 18.64
C LEU A 103 -4.32 -5.63 19.60
N ASP A 104 -5.05 -6.71 19.33
CA ASP A 104 -5.04 -7.91 20.17
C ASP A 104 -3.70 -8.64 20.16
N ILE A 105 -2.98 -8.59 19.04
CA ILE A 105 -1.69 -9.28 18.89
C ILE A 105 -0.51 -8.39 19.25
N LEU A 106 -0.59 -7.09 18.96
CA LEU A 106 0.56 -6.20 19.03
C LEU A 106 0.60 -5.35 20.29
N THR A 107 -0.51 -5.26 21.05
CA THR A 107 -0.62 -4.35 22.21
C THR A 107 -1.23 -5.03 23.42
N GLU A 108 -0.96 -4.48 24.59
CA GLU A 108 -1.61 -4.84 25.88
C GLU A 108 -2.68 -3.80 26.25
N THR A 109 -3.15 -3.01 25.28
CA THR A 109 -4.17 -1.98 25.49
C THR A 109 -5.46 -2.59 26.09
N PRO A 110 -6.11 -1.94 27.07
CA PRO A 110 -7.37 -2.41 27.62
C PRO A 110 -8.48 -2.52 26.56
N GLU A 111 -9.39 -3.46 26.74
CA GLU A 111 -10.45 -3.77 25.75
C GLU A 111 -11.30 -2.55 25.40
N LYS A 112 -11.65 -1.72 26.38
CA LYS A 112 -12.41 -0.50 26.18
C LYS A 112 -11.69 0.47 25.21
N GLU A 113 -10.41 0.69 25.41
CA GLU A 113 -9.61 1.57 24.53
C GLU A 113 -9.43 0.97 23.13
N LYS A 114 -9.32 -0.36 23.02
CA LYS A 114 -9.29 -1.04 21.70
C LYS A 114 -10.58 -0.77 20.92
N LEU A 115 -11.74 -0.89 21.58
CA LEU A 115 -13.05 -0.63 20.95
C LEU A 115 -13.19 0.84 20.52
N GLU A 116 -12.75 1.78 21.35
CA GLU A 116 -12.73 3.20 20.99
C GLU A 116 -11.88 3.45 19.74
N LYS A 117 -10.68 2.85 19.65
CA LYS A 117 -9.81 2.92 18.46
C LYS A 117 -10.46 2.29 17.23
N VAL A 118 -11.10 1.12 17.38
CA VAL A 118 -11.83 0.45 16.28
C VAL A 118 -12.93 1.36 15.74
N ASN A 119 -13.78 1.90 16.61
CA ASN A 119 -14.87 2.78 16.20
C ASN A 119 -14.36 4.05 15.51
N HIS A 120 -13.32 4.66 16.06
CA HIS A 120 -12.68 5.81 15.43
C HIS A 120 -12.13 5.47 14.03
N CYS A 121 -11.47 4.34 13.85
CA CYS A 121 -10.96 3.94 12.54
C CYS A 121 -12.08 3.59 11.55
N LEU A 122 -13.19 3.00 12.01
CA LEU A 122 -14.36 2.77 11.17
C LEU A 122 -15.01 4.09 10.74
N GLU A 123 -15.11 5.06 11.62
CA GLU A 123 -15.58 6.43 11.29
C GLU A 123 -14.66 7.09 10.26
N LEU A 124 -13.33 7.01 10.43
CA LEU A 124 -12.35 7.56 9.50
C LEU A 124 -12.50 7.01 8.08
N VAL A 125 -12.92 5.76 7.93
CA VAL A 125 -13.15 5.15 6.61
C VAL A 125 -14.62 5.27 6.15
N GLY A 126 -15.44 6.04 6.87
CA GLY A 126 -16.85 6.29 6.53
C GLY A 126 -17.74 5.04 6.67
N LEU A 127 -17.49 4.23 7.68
CA LEU A 127 -18.30 3.06 8.01
C LEU A 127 -18.89 3.22 9.42
N ASN A 128 -20.21 3.41 9.49
CA ASN A 128 -20.92 3.52 10.75
C ASN A 128 -21.87 2.31 10.93
N GLU A 129 -22.07 1.89 12.17
CA GLU A 129 -23.04 0.84 12.57
C GLU A 129 -22.83 -0.50 11.83
N VAL A 130 -21.57 -0.85 11.53
CA VAL A 130 -21.24 -2.10 10.82
C VAL A 130 -20.46 -3.10 11.68
N ASN A 131 -20.19 -2.78 12.94
CA ASN A 131 -19.29 -3.55 13.82
C ASN A 131 -19.60 -5.04 13.85
N GLN A 132 -20.88 -5.39 13.92
CA GLN A 132 -21.34 -6.77 14.07
C GLN A 132 -21.56 -7.50 12.74
N LYS A 133 -21.42 -6.81 11.60
CA LYS A 133 -21.56 -7.45 10.28
C LYS A 133 -20.41 -8.40 9.99
N MET A 134 -20.74 -9.50 9.33
CA MET A 134 -19.74 -10.43 8.81
C MET A 134 -19.21 -9.96 7.45
N PRO A 135 -17.99 -10.34 7.04
CA PRO A 135 -17.46 -10.00 5.73
C PRO A 135 -18.38 -10.39 4.55
N SER A 136 -19.14 -11.48 4.68
CA SER A 136 -20.11 -11.92 3.67
C SER A 136 -21.26 -10.93 3.44
N GLU A 137 -21.57 -10.07 4.41
CA GLU A 137 -22.63 -9.06 4.36
C GLU A 137 -22.15 -7.71 3.80
N LEU A 138 -20.87 -7.60 3.45
CA LEU A 138 -20.25 -6.36 3.01
C LEU A 138 -20.08 -6.33 1.49
N SER A 139 -20.32 -5.14 0.89
CA SER A 139 -19.93 -4.89 -0.50
C SER A 139 -18.39 -4.91 -0.67
N GLY A 140 -17.90 -5.04 -1.91
CA GLY A 140 -16.47 -5.00 -2.20
C GLY A 140 -15.77 -3.74 -1.67
N GLY A 141 -16.38 -2.58 -1.87
CA GLY A 141 -15.88 -1.29 -1.36
C GLY A 141 -15.87 -1.23 0.17
N MET A 142 -16.91 -1.76 0.84
CA MET A 142 -16.92 -1.84 2.31
C MET A 142 -15.81 -2.75 2.83
N LYS A 143 -15.57 -3.92 2.21
CA LYS A 143 -14.46 -4.82 2.58
C LYS A 143 -13.11 -4.11 2.48
N LYS A 144 -12.89 -3.30 1.44
CA LYS A 144 -11.66 -2.50 1.30
C LYS A 144 -11.54 -1.47 2.42
N ARG A 145 -12.61 -0.76 2.75
CA ARG A 145 -12.64 0.22 3.85
C ARG A 145 -12.36 -0.44 5.21
N VAL A 146 -12.95 -1.59 5.49
CA VAL A 146 -12.63 -2.38 6.72
C VAL A 146 -11.16 -2.79 6.73
N GLY A 147 -10.61 -3.24 5.59
CA GLY A 147 -9.20 -3.57 5.45
C GLY A 147 -8.27 -2.37 5.70
N ILE A 148 -8.65 -1.16 5.25
CA ILE A 148 -7.93 0.08 5.53
C ILE A 148 -8.02 0.43 7.03
N ALA A 149 -9.23 0.37 7.63
CA ALA A 149 -9.41 0.60 9.07
C ALA A 149 -8.53 -0.33 9.90
N ARG A 150 -8.48 -1.63 9.57
CA ARG A 150 -7.58 -2.60 10.20
C ARG A 150 -6.11 -2.23 10.03
N ALA A 151 -5.72 -1.71 8.87
CA ALA A 151 -4.34 -1.33 8.61
C ALA A 151 -3.88 -0.13 9.44
N ILE A 152 -4.79 0.81 9.78
CA ILE A 152 -4.44 2.04 10.51
C ILE A 152 -4.72 1.98 12.02
N VAL A 153 -5.41 0.95 12.52
CA VAL A 153 -5.92 0.90 13.91
C VAL A 153 -4.83 0.96 14.98
N ASN A 154 -3.61 0.54 14.65
CA ASN A 154 -2.45 0.59 15.54
C ASN A 154 -1.58 1.83 15.33
N ASP A 155 -2.15 2.96 14.94
CA ASP A 155 -1.45 4.22 14.70
C ASP A 155 -0.25 4.06 13.74
N SER A 156 -0.48 3.34 12.64
CA SER A 156 0.55 2.96 11.67
C SER A 156 1.23 4.19 11.05
N LYS A 157 2.56 4.24 11.10
CA LYS A 157 3.37 5.30 10.46
C LYS A 157 3.57 5.07 8.96
N TYR A 158 3.48 3.80 8.54
CA TYR A 158 3.70 3.35 7.17
C TYR A 158 2.50 2.55 6.71
N LEU A 159 1.80 3.03 5.69
CA LEU A 159 0.63 2.37 5.12
C LEU A 159 0.99 1.78 3.76
N PHE A 160 0.79 0.49 3.59
CA PHE A 160 1.00 -0.21 2.33
C PHE A 160 -0.32 -0.70 1.78
N CYS A 161 -0.59 -0.40 0.50
CA CYS A 161 -1.80 -0.81 -0.20
C CYS A 161 -1.41 -1.59 -1.47
N ASP A 162 -1.74 -2.88 -1.49
CA ASP A 162 -1.51 -3.73 -2.66
C ASP A 162 -2.79 -3.79 -3.50
N GLU A 163 -2.80 -3.11 -4.64
CA GLU A 163 -3.93 -3.04 -5.58
C GLU A 163 -5.28 -2.72 -4.88
N PRO A 164 -5.40 -1.56 -4.19
CA PRO A 164 -6.56 -1.24 -3.36
C PRO A 164 -7.88 -1.26 -4.15
N ASN A 165 -7.85 -0.90 -5.43
CA ASN A 165 -9.02 -0.76 -6.30
C ASN A 165 -9.38 -2.04 -7.08
N SER A 166 -8.60 -3.10 -6.92
CA SER A 166 -8.85 -4.36 -7.63
C SER A 166 -10.24 -4.92 -7.32
N GLY A 167 -11.02 -5.19 -8.38
CA GLY A 167 -12.35 -5.79 -8.29
C GLY A 167 -13.49 -4.82 -7.92
N LEU A 168 -13.23 -3.51 -7.95
CA LEU A 168 -14.23 -2.47 -7.70
C LEU A 168 -14.75 -1.86 -9.01
N ASP A 169 -15.95 -1.33 -8.97
CA ASP A 169 -16.45 -0.45 -10.03
C ASP A 169 -15.71 0.90 -10.03
N PRO A 170 -15.68 1.65 -11.15
CA PRO A 170 -14.88 2.87 -11.27
C PRO A 170 -15.22 3.95 -10.22
N LEU A 171 -16.49 4.12 -9.87
CA LEU A 171 -16.89 5.15 -8.88
C LEU A 171 -16.43 4.78 -7.47
N THR A 172 -16.52 3.49 -7.12
CA THR A 172 -16.05 3.00 -5.84
C THR A 172 -14.51 3.03 -5.77
N ALA A 173 -13.82 2.77 -6.87
CA ALA A 173 -12.36 2.85 -6.97
C ALA A 173 -11.86 4.27 -6.66
N ILE A 174 -12.46 5.30 -7.27
CA ILE A 174 -12.14 6.71 -7.01
C ILE A 174 -12.30 7.04 -5.50
N LYS A 175 -13.42 6.61 -4.90
CA LYS A 175 -13.66 6.84 -3.46
C LYS A 175 -12.63 6.16 -2.54
N ILE A 176 -12.04 5.06 -2.96
CA ILE A 176 -10.96 4.39 -2.21
C ILE A 176 -9.65 5.17 -2.38
N ASP A 177 -9.36 5.68 -3.58
CA ASP A 177 -8.18 6.52 -3.82
C ASP A 177 -8.25 7.82 -3.00
N ASP A 178 -9.39 8.52 -3.04
CA ASP A 178 -9.63 9.73 -2.24
C ASP A 178 -9.44 9.45 -0.75
N LEU A 179 -10.00 8.34 -0.25
CA LEU A 179 -9.85 7.93 1.14
C LEU A 179 -8.38 7.68 1.52
N ILE A 180 -7.62 7.00 0.66
CA ILE A 180 -6.19 6.74 0.90
C ILE A 180 -5.41 8.06 0.95
N LEU A 181 -5.69 8.98 0.03
CA LEU A 181 -5.06 10.30 -0.01
C LEU A 181 -5.38 11.11 1.27
N GLU A 182 -6.66 11.19 1.64
CA GLU A 182 -7.13 11.90 2.84
C GLU A 182 -6.48 11.33 4.11
N LEU A 183 -6.49 10.01 4.28
CA LEU A 183 -5.87 9.35 5.43
C LEU A 183 -4.36 9.57 5.47
N THR A 184 -3.69 9.55 4.32
CA THR A 184 -2.25 9.82 4.22
C THR A 184 -1.91 11.19 4.76
N GLN A 185 -2.68 12.20 4.39
CA GLN A 185 -2.49 13.59 4.83
C GLN A 185 -2.88 13.76 6.31
N LYS A 186 -4.06 13.28 6.70
CA LYS A 186 -4.61 13.42 8.06
C LYS A 186 -3.74 12.72 9.10
N LEU A 187 -3.28 11.51 8.81
CA LEU A 187 -2.46 10.71 9.72
C LEU A 187 -0.95 10.95 9.51
N ASN A 188 -0.59 11.76 8.50
CA ASN A 188 0.80 12.06 8.14
C ASN A 188 1.65 10.78 7.98
N THR A 189 1.10 9.77 7.31
CA THR A 189 1.76 8.48 7.06
C THR A 189 2.68 8.55 5.84
N THR A 190 3.66 7.63 5.75
CA THR A 190 4.31 7.31 4.48
C THR A 190 3.47 6.22 3.82
N THR A 191 2.68 6.59 2.81
CA THR A 191 1.78 5.64 2.14
C THR A 191 2.40 5.16 0.84
N ILE A 192 2.48 3.83 0.65
CA ILE A 192 2.92 3.20 -0.58
C ILE A 192 1.74 2.43 -1.18
N VAL A 193 1.38 2.77 -2.41
CA VAL A 193 0.32 2.11 -3.18
C VAL A 193 0.94 1.39 -4.36
N VAL A 194 0.75 0.09 -4.46
CA VAL A 194 1.07 -0.69 -5.66
C VAL A 194 -0.18 -0.74 -6.52
N THR A 195 -0.08 -0.28 -7.75
CA THR A 195 -1.22 -0.29 -8.68
C THR A 195 -0.78 -0.37 -10.14
N HIS A 196 -1.68 -0.80 -11.00
CA HIS A 196 -1.59 -0.68 -12.45
C HIS A 196 -2.73 0.18 -13.04
N ASP A 197 -3.60 0.74 -12.18
CA ASP A 197 -4.70 1.61 -12.59
C ASP A 197 -4.20 3.05 -12.83
N MET A 198 -4.37 3.50 -14.07
CA MET A 198 -3.95 4.85 -14.46
C MET A 198 -4.81 5.96 -13.86
N ASN A 199 -6.05 5.68 -13.48
CA ASN A 199 -6.87 6.68 -12.78
C ASN A 199 -6.24 6.99 -11.41
N SER A 200 -5.91 5.96 -10.61
CA SER A 200 -5.18 6.15 -9.34
C SER A 200 -3.86 6.91 -9.54
N VAL A 201 -3.13 6.58 -10.61
CA VAL A 201 -1.83 7.22 -10.91
C VAL A 201 -1.97 8.72 -11.11
N VAL A 202 -3.01 9.14 -11.87
CA VAL A 202 -3.26 10.57 -12.16
C VAL A 202 -3.83 11.30 -10.94
N GLU A 203 -4.74 10.67 -10.21
CA GLU A 203 -5.45 11.31 -9.09
C GLU A 203 -4.56 11.45 -7.85
N ILE A 204 -3.92 10.37 -7.40
CA ILE A 204 -3.23 10.35 -6.11
C ILE A 204 -1.70 10.18 -6.19
N GLY A 205 -1.10 10.17 -7.37
CA GLY A 205 0.34 9.91 -7.56
C GLY A 205 1.23 11.12 -7.25
N GLU A 206 1.45 11.45 -5.99
CA GLU A 206 2.35 12.54 -5.57
C GLU A 206 3.84 12.22 -5.79
N TYR A 207 4.21 10.94 -5.63
CA TYR A 207 5.46 10.36 -6.11
C TYR A 207 5.12 9.04 -6.83
N ILE A 208 5.78 8.78 -7.94
CA ILE A 208 5.54 7.61 -8.78
C ILE A 208 6.86 6.98 -9.16
N MET A 209 7.00 5.68 -8.88
CA MET A 209 8.09 4.83 -9.33
C MET A 209 7.56 3.85 -10.37
N PHE A 210 8.06 3.91 -11.60
CA PHE A 210 7.69 2.98 -12.67
C PHE A 210 8.67 1.82 -12.74
N LEU A 211 8.12 0.61 -12.59
CA LEU A 211 8.87 -0.64 -12.75
C LEU A 211 8.56 -1.30 -14.08
N HIS A 212 9.62 -1.66 -14.77
CA HIS A 212 9.55 -2.43 -16.01
C HIS A 212 10.63 -3.51 -15.98
N GLU A 213 10.27 -4.76 -16.25
CA GLU A 213 11.17 -5.93 -16.23
C GLU A 213 12.08 -6.00 -14.98
N GLY A 214 11.50 -5.71 -13.82
CA GLY A 214 12.21 -5.75 -12.55
C GLY A 214 13.18 -4.60 -12.29
N LYS A 215 13.19 -3.55 -13.13
CA LYS A 215 14.03 -2.36 -13.00
C LYS A 215 13.19 -1.11 -12.79
N LYS A 216 13.72 -0.15 -12.03
CA LYS A 216 13.15 1.20 -12.00
C LYS A 216 13.59 1.95 -13.26
N LEU A 217 12.67 2.16 -14.20
CA LEU A 217 12.96 2.91 -15.42
C LEU A 217 12.68 4.40 -15.30
N TRP A 218 11.77 4.79 -14.41
CA TRP A 218 11.39 6.20 -14.27
C TRP A 218 10.88 6.48 -12.86
N GLU A 219 11.03 7.72 -12.42
CA GLU A 219 10.39 8.28 -11.24
C GLU A 219 9.95 9.72 -11.49
N GLY A 220 8.87 10.13 -10.84
CA GLY A 220 8.30 11.47 -10.95
C GLY A 220 6.99 11.59 -10.18
N ASN A 221 6.01 12.30 -10.74
CA ASN A 221 4.70 12.49 -10.14
C ASN A 221 3.60 12.55 -11.21
N ASN A 222 2.34 12.69 -10.77
CA ASN A 222 1.17 12.76 -11.65
C ASN A 222 1.20 13.97 -12.63
N LYS A 223 1.90 15.06 -12.29
CA LYS A 223 1.99 16.26 -13.15
C LYS A 223 2.91 16.05 -14.35
N ASN A 224 3.91 15.17 -14.23
CA ASN A 224 4.91 14.99 -15.27
C ASN A 224 4.87 13.62 -15.97
N ILE A 225 4.10 12.64 -15.44
CA ILE A 225 4.03 11.30 -16.02
C ILE A 225 3.50 11.31 -17.48
N LEU A 226 2.55 12.19 -17.80
CA LEU A 226 1.97 12.31 -19.15
C LEU A 226 2.92 12.99 -20.14
N LYS A 227 3.99 13.62 -19.67
CA LYS A 227 4.99 14.37 -20.47
C LYS A 227 6.31 13.61 -20.59
N THR A 228 6.37 12.36 -20.16
CA THR A 228 7.60 11.58 -20.19
C THR A 228 8.01 11.20 -21.62
N ASN A 229 9.32 11.12 -21.85
CA ASN A 229 9.89 10.61 -23.10
C ASN A 229 10.31 9.13 -23.01
N VAL A 230 10.09 8.47 -21.85
CA VAL A 230 10.40 7.05 -21.68
C VAL A 230 9.37 6.22 -22.45
N LYS A 231 9.84 5.49 -23.46
CA LYS A 231 8.99 4.75 -24.40
C LYS A 231 8.09 3.74 -23.68
N GLU A 232 8.67 2.92 -22.82
CA GLU A 232 7.97 1.84 -22.07
C GLU A 232 6.91 2.42 -21.14
N LEU A 233 7.19 3.58 -20.53
CA LEU A 233 6.21 4.27 -19.69
C LEU A 233 5.08 4.87 -20.54
N ASN A 234 5.38 5.44 -21.68
CA ASN A 234 4.37 5.92 -22.61
C ASN A 234 3.48 4.80 -23.12
N GLU A 235 4.04 3.64 -23.47
CA GLU A 235 3.28 2.45 -23.87
C GLU A 235 2.37 1.98 -22.73
N PHE A 236 2.84 1.98 -21.49
CA PHE A 236 2.05 1.63 -20.33
C PHE A 236 0.92 2.63 -20.07
N VAL A 237 1.22 3.93 -20.00
CA VAL A 237 0.25 5.02 -19.72
C VAL A 237 -0.84 5.06 -20.80
N PHE A 238 -0.45 5.01 -22.06
CA PHE A 238 -1.37 5.10 -23.20
C PHE A 238 -1.83 3.75 -23.74
N SER A 239 -1.69 2.67 -22.96
CA SER A 239 -2.27 1.35 -23.31
C SER A 239 -3.80 1.41 -23.38
N ASN A 240 -4.44 2.24 -22.57
CA ASN A 240 -5.88 2.46 -22.55
C ASN A 240 -6.30 3.45 -23.67
N LYS A 241 -7.36 3.08 -24.44
CA LYS A 241 -7.90 3.91 -25.51
C LYS A 241 -8.36 5.31 -25.06
N LEU A 242 -8.83 5.45 -23.82
CA LEU A 242 -9.24 6.74 -23.26
C LEU A 242 -8.04 7.66 -23.05
N MET A 243 -6.95 7.15 -22.51
CA MET A 243 -5.71 7.92 -22.32
C MET A 243 -5.06 8.33 -23.64
N LYS A 244 -5.23 7.54 -24.72
CA LYS A 244 -4.78 7.93 -26.08
C LYS A 244 -5.45 9.18 -26.64
N LYS A 245 -6.64 9.54 -26.17
CA LYS A 245 -7.38 10.73 -26.62
C LYS A 245 -6.98 12.01 -25.88
N ILE A 246 -6.22 11.88 -24.79
CA ILE A 246 -5.74 13.01 -23.95
C ILE A 246 -4.33 13.46 -24.40
N LYS A 247 -3.65 12.64 -25.20
CA LYS A 247 -2.38 12.95 -25.84
C LYS A 247 -2.59 13.84 -27.05
#